data_595d079026442b9080b9bc6ea42175eb
#
_entry.id   595d079026442b9080b9bc6ea42175eb
#
_cell.length_a   1.000
_cell.length_b   1.000
_cell.length_c   1.000
_cell.angle_alpha   90.00
_cell.angle_beta   90.00
_cell.angle_gamma   90.00
#
_symmetry.space_group_name_H-M   'P 1'
#
loop_
_entity.id
_entity.type
_entity.pdbx_description
1 polymer ?
#
loop_
_entity_poly.entity_id
_entity_poly.type
_entity_poly.pdbx_seq_one_letter_code
_entity_poly.pdbx_strand_id
1 'polypeptide(L)'
;KIPSGTNVIVAIMTYSGLNQEDSILFNKGSLDRGLFGATVYHTEKDEDKKIHGDEEIRCKADKTKTKGMKFANYNKLNEHGVIPENTLLENNDIILGKIVPIKENRNDHTKIIKYKDMSRVYRTHEECYVDKNYMNRNGEGYTFAKVRTRTYRVPTIGDKFSSRHGQKGTIGNIFSESDMPVTGDGLRPDIIINPHAIPSRMTIAQLKETLLGKVILDLGLFGDGTSFGAF
;
A
#
# COMPACT_ATOMS: atom_id res chain seq x y z
N LYS A 1 19.12 3.46 4.54
CA LYS A 1 17.75 2.94 4.31
C LYS A 1 17.70 1.48 4.75
N ILE A 2 16.66 1.10 5.43
CA ILE A 2 16.42 -0.29 5.79
C ILE A 2 15.88 -1.01 4.54
N PRO A 3 16.48 -2.13 4.10
CA PRO A 3 15.97 -2.91 2.98
C PRO A 3 14.58 -3.46 3.29
N SER A 4 13.69 -3.44 2.31
CA SER A 4 12.35 -4.06 2.44
C SER A 4 12.46 -5.54 2.08
N GLY A 5 12.36 -6.41 3.07
CA GLY A 5 12.40 -7.85 2.84
C GLY A 5 12.81 -8.63 4.07
N THR A 6 12.84 -9.94 3.92
CA THR A 6 13.24 -10.87 4.97
C THR A 6 13.92 -12.08 4.36
N ASN A 7 14.67 -12.83 5.18
CA ASN A 7 15.18 -14.12 4.79
C ASN A 7 14.05 -15.16 4.79
N VAL A 8 14.00 -15.96 3.74
CA VAL A 8 13.00 -17.01 3.53
C VAL A 8 13.67 -18.35 3.28
N ILE A 9 12.94 -19.43 3.52
CA ILE A 9 13.37 -20.76 3.12
C ILE A 9 13.03 -20.95 1.65
N VAL A 10 14.06 -21.12 0.82
CA VAL A 10 13.93 -21.24 -0.63
C VAL A 10 14.26 -22.65 -1.06
N ALA A 11 13.35 -23.29 -1.83
CA ALA A 11 13.64 -24.50 -2.56
C ALA A 11 13.97 -24.14 -4.03
N ILE A 12 15.08 -24.68 -4.53
CA ILE A 12 15.52 -24.53 -5.91
C ILE A 12 15.15 -25.81 -6.66
N MET A 13 13.98 -25.81 -7.26
CA MET A 13 13.44 -26.99 -7.97
C MET A 13 12.39 -26.57 -8.99
N THR A 14 12.18 -27.40 -10.00
CA THR A 14 10.99 -27.32 -10.83
C THR A 14 9.83 -27.95 -10.09
N TYR A 15 8.69 -27.27 -10.06
CA TYR A 15 7.51 -27.77 -9.39
C TYR A 15 6.24 -27.39 -10.15
N SER A 16 5.40 -28.37 -10.46
CA SER A 16 4.13 -28.19 -11.19
C SER A 16 4.22 -27.49 -12.57
N GLY A 17 5.38 -27.07 -13.02
CA GLY A 17 5.55 -26.31 -14.26
C GLY A 17 5.10 -24.85 -14.19
N LEU A 18 4.65 -24.36 -13.03
CA LEU A 18 4.16 -22.98 -12.85
C LEU A 18 5.24 -22.01 -12.39
N ASN A 19 6.49 -22.46 -12.26
CA ASN A 19 7.63 -21.62 -11.96
C ASN A 19 8.61 -21.47 -13.14
N GLN A 20 8.12 -21.59 -14.38
CA GLN A 20 8.93 -21.34 -15.58
C GLN A 20 9.19 -19.86 -15.78
N GLU A 21 10.26 -19.53 -16.51
CA GLU A 21 10.60 -18.17 -16.96
C GLU A 21 10.47 -17.08 -15.86
N ASP A 22 11.22 -17.28 -14.76
CA ASP A 22 11.23 -16.34 -13.62
C ASP A 22 9.94 -16.30 -12.78
N SER A 23 9.04 -17.21 -12.99
CA SER A 23 7.90 -17.37 -12.09
C SER A 23 8.33 -18.02 -10.78
N ILE A 24 7.75 -17.54 -9.70
CA ILE A 24 8.01 -17.97 -8.33
C ILE A 24 6.74 -18.60 -7.76
N LEU A 25 6.88 -19.66 -7.00
CA LEU A 25 5.78 -20.24 -6.25
C LEU A 25 5.90 -19.87 -4.78
N PHE A 26 4.78 -19.48 -4.20
CA PHE A 26 4.69 -19.10 -2.80
C PHE A 26 3.89 -20.12 -1.99
N ASN A 27 4.28 -20.29 -0.73
CA ASN A 27 3.55 -21.05 0.26
C ASN A 27 2.46 -20.17 0.89
N LYS A 28 1.19 -20.60 0.75
CA LYS A 28 0.06 -19.87 1.33
C LYS A 28 0.15 -19.80 2.85
N GLY A 29 0.55 -20.90 3.51
CA GLY A 29 0.71 -20.88 4.97
C GLY A 29 1.70 -19.84 5.47
N SER A 30 2.79 -19.62 4.71
CA SER A 30 3.74 -18.54 5.02
C SER A 30 3.14 -17.16 4.82
N LEU A 31 2.36 -16.96 3.76
CA LEU A 31 1.64 -15.69 3.52
C LEU A 31 0.60 -15.42 4.61
N ASP A 32 -0.15 -16.43 5.02
CA ASP A 32 -1.16 -16.32 6.07
C ASP A 32 -0.54 -16.01 7.46
N ARG A 33 0.71 -16.42 7.66
CA ARG A 33 1.52 -16.02 8.83
C ARG A 33 2.14 -14.63 8.72
N GLY A 34 1.89 -13.90 7.62
CA GLY A 34 2.33 -12.52 7.43
C GLY A 34 3.59 -12.34 6.59
N LEU A 35 4.07 -13.36 5.89
CA LEU A 35 5.24 -13.23 5.02
C LEU A 35 4.98 -12.14 3.95
N PHE A 36 5.89 -11.16 3.88
CA PHE A 36 5.82 -10.01 2.96
C PHE A 36 4.53 -9.18 3.04
N GLY A 37 3.75 -9.33 4.11
CA GLY A 37 2.64 -8.43 4.39
C GLY A 37 3.15 -7.00 4.53
N ALA A 38 2.52 -6.06 3.84
CA ALA A 38 2.95 -4.67 3.84
C ALA A 38 1.78 -3.72 4.08
N THR A 39 2.00 -2.71 4.91
CA THR A 39 1.06 -1.60 5.04
C THR A 39 1.49 -0.47 4.12
N VAL A 40 0.62 -0.13 3.18
CA VAL A 40 0.84 0.96 2.24
C VAL A 40 0.12 2.20 2.76
N TYR A 41 0.85 3.31 2.86
CA TYR A 41 0.32 4.60 3.26
C TYR A 41 0.21 5.52 2.06
N HIS A 42 -0.94 6.16 1.92
CA HIS A 42 -1.17 7.22 0.96
C HIS A 42 -1.65 8.47 1.70
N THR A 43 -1.27 9.66 1.23
CA THR A 43 -1.68 10.91 1.87
C THR A 43 -2.35 11.82 0.86
N GLU A 44 -3.62 12.11 1.10
CA GLU A 44 -4.35 13.15 0.39
C GLU A 44 -4.13 14.49 1.11
N LYS A 45 -3.70 15.50 0.36
CA LYS A 45 -3.50 16.86 0.85
C LYS A 45 -4.45 17.82 0.14
N ASP A 46 -5.06 18.68 0.90
CA ASP A 46 -5.87 19.78 0.36
C ASP A 46 -5.63 21.07 1.15
N GLU A 47 -5.53 22.19 0.45
CA GLU A 47 -5.34 23.51 1.03
C GLU A 47 -6.57 24.39 0.77
N ASP A 48 -6.95 25.18 1.78
CA ASP A 48 -8.03 26.14 1.66
C ASP A 48 -7.45 27.43 1.06
N LYS A 49 -7.81 27.72 -0.20
CA LYS A 49 -7.27 28.85 -0.96
C LYS A 49 -8.29 29.98 -1.02
N LYS A 50 -7.80 31.21 -1.18
CA LYS A 50 -8.64 32.32 -1.60
C LYS A 50 -8.82 32.31 -3.10
N ILE A 51 -10.04 32.18 -3.59
CA ILE A 51 -10.37 32.21 -5.01
C ILE A 51 -11.18 33.49 -5.26
N HIS A 52 -10.63 34.42 -6.03
CA HIS A 52 -11.26 35.70 -6.37
C HIS A 52 -11.81 36.51 -5.17
N GLY A 53 -11.13 36.44 -4.02
CA GLY A 53 -11.51 37.15 -2.80
C GLY A 53 -12.44 36.37 -1.87
N ASP A 54 -12.94 35.21 -2.28
CA ASP A 54 -13.74 34.32 -1.45
C ASP A 54 -12.85 33.25 -0.81
N GLU A 55 -13.06 33.00 0.47
CA GLU A 55 -12.34 31.96 1.21
C GLU A 55 -13.06 30.62 1.07
N GLU A 56 -12.31 29.58 0.77
CA GLU A 56 -12.81 28.21 0.85
C GLU A 56 -13.04 27.84 2.31
N ILE A 57 -14.20 27.23 2.58
CA ILE A 57 -14.59 26.81 3.92
C ILE A 57 -14.57 25.29 4.00
N ARG A 58 -13.80 24.77 4.96
CA ARG A 58 -13.75 23.32 5.22
C ARG A 58 -14.89 22.92 6.14
N CYS A 59 -15.85 22.18 5.59
CA CYS A 59 -17.01 21.67 6.33
C CYS A 59 -17.67 20.52 5.56
N LYS A 60 -18.62 19.87 6.21
CA LYS A 60 -19.55 18.95 5.56
C LYS A 60 -20.55 19.76 4.75
N ALA A 61 -20.64 19.50 3.44
CA ALA A 61 -21.57 20.20 2.56
C ALA A 61 -23.04 19.89 2.93
N ASP A 62 -23.84 20.92 3.10
CA ASP A 62 -25.28 20.80 3.32
C ASP A 62 -26.01 20.71 1.97
N LYS A 63 -26.78 19.64 1.77
CA LYS A 63 -27.54 19.39 0.54
C LYS A 63 -28.52 20.50 0.18
N THR A 64 -29.05 21.20 1.18
CA THR A 64 -30.07 22.24 0.95
C THR A 64 -29.48 23.56 0.49
N LYS A 65 -28.21 23.83 0.82
CA LYS A 65 -27.55 25.13 0.60
C LYS A 65 -26.42 25.08 -0.42
N THR A 66 -26.03 23.88 -0.88
CA THR A 66 -24.84 23.68 -1.71
C THR A 66 -25.20 23.18 -3.09
N LYS A 67 -24.70 23.87 -4.12
CA LYS A 67 -24.84 23.47 -5.54
C LYS A 67 -23.67 22.61 -5.99
N GLY A 68 -23.95 21.69 -6.90
CA GLY A 68 -22.89 20.90 -7.57
C GLY A 68 -22.29 19.81 -6.69
N MET A 69 -23.07 19.32 -5.73
CA MET A 69 -22.66 18.16 -4.95
C MET A 69 -22.38 16.95 -5.82
N LYS A 70 -21.33 16.22 -5.48
CA LYS A 70 -20.92 15.04 -6.21
C LYS A 70 -21.82 13.86 -5.86
N PHE A 71 -21.94 12.93 -6.79
CA PHE A 71 -22.61 11.65 -6.53
C PHE A 71 -21.67 10.78 -5.68
N ALA A 72 -21.63 11.06 -4.39
CA ALA A 72 -20.69 10.49 -3.44
C ALA A 72 -21.28 10.47 -2.02
N ASN A 73 -20.67 9.73 -1.12
CA ASN A 73 -21.11 9.59 0.25
C ASN A 73 -20.44 10.66 1.14
N TYR A 74 -21.24 11.57 1.71
CA TYR A 74 -20.80 12.61 2.64
C TYR A 74 -21.01 12.23 4.10
N ASN A 75 -21.64 11.10 4.39
CA ASN A 75 -22.11 10.78 5.74
C ASN A 75 -20.95 10.50 6.72
N LYS A 76 -19.83 10.00 6.19
CA LYS A 76 -18.64 9.68 6.99
C LYS A 76 -17.83 10.91 7.42
N LEU A 77 -18.12 12.10 6.86
CA LEU A 77 -17.43 13.33 7.24
C LEU A 77 -17.90 13.83 8.62
N ASN A 78 -16.95 14.35 9.38
CA ASN A 78 -17.25 15.14 10.58
C ASN A 78 -17.66 16.59 10.22
N GLU A 79 -18.03 17.40 11.22
CA GLU A 79 -18.43 18.79 11.03
C GLU A 79 -17.32 19.67 10.47
N HIS A 80 -16.06 19.31 10.72
CA HIS A 80 -14.89 20.00 10.21
C HIS A 80 -14.53 19.63 8.76
N GLY A 81 -15.35 18.82 8.09
CA GLY A 81 -15.12 18.41 6.71
C GLY A 81 -13.96 17.44 6.52
N VAL A 82 -13.60 16.68 7.54
CA VAL A 82 -12.56 15.65 7.48
C VAL A 82 -13.15 14.31 7.91
N ILE A 83 -12.76 13.26 7.24
CA ILE A 83 -13.19 11.92 7.64
C ILE A 83 -12.44 11.48 8.90
N PRO A 84 -13.13 10.92 9.93
CA PRO A 84 -12.48 10.50 11.17
C PRO A 84 -11.44 9.42 11.00
N GLU A 85 -10.44 9.39 11.88
CA GLU A 85 -9.44 8.32 11.94
C GLU A 85 -10.09 6.95 12.19
N ASN A 86 -9.46 5.89 11.69
CA ASN A 86 -9.94 4.49 11.75
C ASN A 86 -11.28 4.21 11.05
N THR A 87 -11.71 5.10 10.17
CA THR A 87 -12.91 4.88 9.35
C THR A 87 -12.55 4.09 8.10
N LEU A 88 -13.36 3.07 7.79
CA LEU A 88 -13.25 2.34 6.52
C LEU A 88 -13.67 3.26 5.37
N LEU A 89 -12.78 3.38 4.40
CA LEU A 89 -13.00 4.10 3.15
C LEU A 89 -13.47 3.14 2.06
N GLU A 90 -14.53 3.54 1.41
CA GLU A 90 -15.09 2.85 0.26
C GLU A 90 -14.99 3.73 -0.99
N ASN A 91 -15.17 3.12 -2.13
CA ASN A 91 -15.18 3.87 -3.38
C ASN A 91 -16.30 4.93 -3.38
N ASN A 92 -15.97 6.12 -3.83
CA ASN A 92 -16.85 7.29 -3.84
C ASN A 92 -17.21 7.88 -2.45
N ASP A 93 -16.45 7.57 -1.41
CA ASP A 93 -16.55 8.33 -0.16
C ASP A 93 -15.92 9.72 -0.32
N ILE A 94 -16.48 10.73 0.35
CA ILE A 94 -15.82 12.04 0.45
C ILE A 94 -14.80 11.99 1.59
N ILE A 95 -13.55 12.22 1.24
CA ILE A 95 -12.45 12.22 2.22
C ILE A 95 -12.23 13.59 2.85
N LEU A 96 -12.40 14.65 2.06
CA LEU A 96 -12.26 16.04 2.49
C LEU A 96 -13.41 16.87 1.96
N GLY A 97 -14.20 17.42 2.86
CA GLY A 97 -15.33 18.29 2.57
C GLY A 97 -14.90 19.76 2.50
N LYS A 98 -15.29 20.44 1.44
CA LYS A 98 -14.98 21.85 1.21
C LYS A 98 -16.04 22.51 0.37
N ILE A 99 -16.40 23.73 0.71
CA ILE A 99 -17.37 24.56 0.00
C ILE A 99 -16.77 25.94 -0.28
N VAL A 100 -17.29 26.58 -1.32
CA VAL A 100 -16.95 27.97 -1.66
C VAL A 100 -18.23 28.79 -1.71
N PRO A 101 -18.30 29.98 -1.11
CA PRO A 101 -19.43 30.88 -1.25
C PRO A 101 -19.65 31.26 -2.73
N ILE A 102 -20.89 31.34 -3.18
CA ILE A 102 -21.24 31.85 -4.50
C ILE A 102 -21.52 33.33 -4.36
N LYS A 103 -20.84 34.17 -5.17
CA LYS A 103 -21.13 35.62 -5.21
C LYS A 103 -22.57 35.83 -5.67
N GLU A 104 -23.39 36.35 -4.76
CA GLU A 104 -24.74 36.73 -5.06
C GLU A 104 -24.76 37.96 -5.98
N ASN A 105 -25.53 37.90 -7.08
CA ASN A 105 -25.99 39.11 -7.72
C ASN A 105 -26.86 39.87 -6.72
N ARG A 106 -26.51 41.12 -6.41
CA ARG A 106 -27.16 41.98 -5.38
C ARG A 106 -28.69 42.10 -5.46
N ASN A 107 -29.30 41.55 -6.51
CA ASN A 107 -30.74 41.69 -6.79
C ASN A 107 -31.61 40.43 -6.44
N ASP A 108 -31.00 39.32 -5.94
CA ASP A 108 -31.73 38.07 -5.68
C ASP A 108 -31.49 37.57 -4.23
N HIS A 109 -32.20 38.22 -3.26
CA HIS A 109 -32.16 37.81 -1.85
C HIS A 109 -32.93 36.52 -1.53
N THR A 110 -33.56 35.92 -2.53
CA THR A 110 -34.43 34.74 -2.37
C THR A 110 -33.75 33.39 -2.61
N LYS A 111 -32.48 33.38 -3.04
CA LYS A 111 -31.76 32.13 -3.34
C LYS A 111 -31.31 31.42 -2.07
N ILE A 112 -31.83 30.22 -1.88
CA ILE A 112 -31.46 29.30 -0.77
C ILE A 112 -30.08 28.75 -0.96
N ILE A 113 -29.60 28.59 -2.24
CA ILE A 113 -28.32 28.02 -2.58
C ILE A 113 -27.22 29.09 -2.49
N LYS A 114 -26.36 28.97 -1.48
CA LYS A 114 -25.30 29.95 -1.17
C LYS A 114 -23.88 29.47 -1.45
N TYR A 115 -23.68 28.16 -1.63
CA TYR A 115 -22.37 27.54 -1.71
C TYR A 115 -22.25 26.62 -2.92
N LYS A 116 -21.00 26.45 -3.37
CA LYS A 116 -20.61 25.46 -4.38
C LYS A 116 -19.72 24.39 -3.73
N ASP A 117 -19.97 23.14 -4.04
CA ASP A 117 -19.19 22.03 -3.53
C ASP A 117 -17.84 21.90 -4.22
N MET A 118 -16.77 21.85 -3.42
CA MET A 118 -15.38 21.63 -3.83
C MET A 118 -14.76 20.42 -3.13
N SER A 119 -15.59 19.59 -2.52
CA SER A 119 -15.15 18.40 -1.77
C SER A 119 -14.36 17.42 -2.62
N ARG A 120 -13.44 16.69 -2.00
CA ARG A 120 -12.64 15.65 -2.65
C ARG A 120 -13.27 14.28 -2.45
N VAL A 121 -13.48 13.59 -3.58
CA VAL A 121 -13.92 12.19 -3.62
C VAL A 121 -12.68 11.31 -3.54
N TYR A 122 -12.72 10.32 -2.67
CA TYR A 122 -11.73 9.25 -2.64
C TYR A 122 -12.15 8.10 -3.56
N ARG A 123 -11.22 7.66 -4.39
CA ARG A 123 -11.44 6.52 -5.28
C ARG A 123 -10.47 5.43 -4.91
N THR A 124 -10.99 4.28 -4.56
CA THR A 124 -10.21 3.10 -4.22
C THR A 124 -10.86 1.85 -4.78
N HIS A 125 -10.05 0.86 -5.07
CA HIS A 125 -10.50 -0.48 -5.45
C HIS A 125 -10.20 -1.51 -4.36
N GLU A 126 -9.52 -1.10 -3.29
CA GLU A 126 -9.10 -1.94 -2.18
C GLU A 126 -9.67 -1.39 -0.87
N GLU A 127 -9.84 -2.24 0.13
CA GLU A 127 -10.17 -1.80 1.47
C GLU A 127 -9.06 -0.90 2.03
N CYS A 128 -9.46 0.25 2.49
CA CYS A 128 -8.55 1.28 2.97
C CYS A 128 -9.13 1.92 4.23
N TYR A 129 -8.28 2.21 5.20
CA TYR A 129 -8.68 2.89 6.43
C TYR A 129 -8.01 4.24 6.54
N VAL A 130 -8.70 5.19 7.13
CA VAL A 130 -8.08 6.45 7.53
C VAL A 130 -7.12 6.18 8.69
N ASP A 131 -5.84 6.45 8.48
CA ASP A 131 -4.82 6.21 9.48
C ASP A 131 -4.68 7.41 10.42
N LYS A 132 -4.36 8.59 9.87
CA LYS A 132 -4.17 9.79 10.67
C LYS A 132 -4.52 11.07 9.90
N ASN A 133 -5.10 12.02 10.62
CA ASN A 133 -5.46 13.33 10.10
C ASN A 133 -4.51 14.40 10.65
N TYR A 134 -4.11 15.31 9.77
CA TYR A 134 -3.31 16.48 10.13
C TYR A 134 -4.01 17.72 9.62
N MET A 135 -4.30 18.65 10.52
CA MET A 135 -4.84 19.97 10.20
C MET A 135 -3.91 21.02 10.77
N ASN A 136 -3.46 21.92 9.93
CA ASN A 136 -2.56 23.01 10.33
C ASN A 136 -2.67 24.17 9.33
N ARG A 137 -1.93 25.25 9.61
CA ARG A 137 -1.77 26.38 8.69
C ARG A 137 -0.40 26.32 8.03
N ASN A 138 -0.34 26.70 6.77
CA ASN A 138 0.93 26.84 6.05
C ASN A 138 1.59 28.20 6.38
N GLY A 139 2.83 28.41 5.88
CA GLY A 139 3.56 29.66 6.07
C GLY A 139 2.88 30.92 5.48
N GLU A 140 1.92 30.75 4.57
CA GLU A 140 1.12 31.81 3.96
C GLU A 140 -0.18 32.10 4.74
N GLY A 141 -0.44 31.36 5.81
CA GLY A 141 -1.62 31.51 6.67
C GLY A 141 -2.84 30.72 6.21
N TYR A 142 -2.76 29.93 5.13
CA TYR A 142 -3.86 29.08 4.68
C TYR A 142 -3.95 27.80 5.49
N THR A 143 -5.15 27.39 5.83
CA THR A 143 -5.40 26.10 6.47
C THR A 143 -5.23 24.98 5.44
N PHE A 144 -4.57 23.90 5.83
CA PHE A 144 -4.50 22.68 5.04
C PHE A 144 -4.94 21.48 5.88
N ALA A 145 -5.48 20.49 5.21
CA ALA A 145 -5.75 19.18 5.79
C ALA A 145 -5.00 18.10 5.00
N LYS A 146 -4.36 17.19 5.74
CA LYS A 146 -3.78 15.97 5.18
C LYS A 146 -4.48 14.79 5.82
N VAL A 147 -4.96 13.87 5.01
CA VAL A 147 -5.53 12.60 5.45
C VAL A 147 -4.63 11.49 4.96
N ARG A 148 -3.99 10.80 5.90
CA ARG A 148 -3.19 9.62 5.59
C ARG A 148 -4.08 8.40 5.67
N THR A 149 -4.09 7.61 4.62
CA THR A 149 -4.79 6.34 4.54
C THR A 149 -3.81 5.19 4.63
N ARG A 150 -4.26 4.04 5.10
CA ARG A 150 -3.49 2.80 5.17
C ARG A 150 -4.25 1.66 4.52
N THR A 151 -3.53 0.85 3.78
CA THR A 151 -4.03 -0.38 3.17
C THR A 151 -3.06 -1.51 3.50
N TYR A 152 -3.55 -2.59 4.07
CA TYR A 152 -2.74 -3.79 4.29
C TYR A 152 -2.80 -4.68 3.05
N ARG A 153 -1.63 -4.97 2.49
CA ARG A 153 -1.50 -5.80 1.28
C ARG A 153 -0.76 -7.08 1.59
N VAL A 154 -1.33 -8.19 1.16
CA VAL A 154 -0.71 -9.50 1.16
C VAL A 154 -0.26 -9.80 -0.28
N PRO A 155 0.89 -10.45 -0.50
CA PRO A 155 1.32 -10.83 -1.83
C PRO A 155 0.27 -11.63 -2.59
N THR A 156 0.08 -11.28 -3.85
CA THR A 156 -0.87 -11.92 -4.77
C THR A 156 -0.18 -12.39 -6.04
N ILE A 157 -0.82 -13.26 -6.80
CA ILE A 157 -0.32 -13.71 -8.11
C ILE A 157 -0.06 -12.48 -9.00
N GLY A 158 1.12 -12.41 -9.61
CA GLY A 158 1.56 -11.30 -10.43
C GLY A 158 2.44 -10.27 -9.70
N ASP A 159 2.51 -10.29 -8.37
CA ASP A 159 3.42 -9.43 -7.63
C ASP A 159 4.88 -9.83 -7.88
N LYS A 160 5.76 -8.84 -7.92
CA LYS A 160 7.17 -9.02 -8.25
C LYS A 160 8.05 -9.02 -7.01
N PHE A 161 8.89 -10.04 -6.90
CA PHE A 161 9.90 -10.18 -5.86
C PHE A 161 11.29 -10.35 -6.45
N SER A 162 12.32 -10.08 -5.66
CA SER A 162 13.70 -10.24 -6.07
C SER A 162 14.55 -10.73 -4.90
N SER A 163 15.54 -11.56 -5.20
CA SER A 163 16.63 -11.85 -4.26
C SER A 163 17.61 -10.67 -4.19
N ARG A 164 18.57 -10.72 -3.28
CA ARG A 164 19.67 -9.75 -3.18
C ARG A 164 20.66 -9.84 -4.35
N HIS A 165 20.48 -10.80 -5.24
CA HIS A 165 21.31 -11.03 -6.44
C HIS A 165 20.64 -10.57 -7.74
N GLY A 166 19.55 -9.79 -7.63
CA GLY A 166 18.86 -9.28 -8.82
C GLY A 166 18.03 -10.33 -9.58
N GLN A 167 17.78 -11.49 -8.98
CA GLN A 167 16.93 -12.55 -9.53
C GLN A 167 15.44 -12.18 -9.33
N LYS A 168 14.96 -11.23 -10.12
CA LYS A 168 13.58 -10.78 -10.09
C LYS A 168 12.66 -11.86 -10.67
N GLY A 169 11.51 -12.04 -10.05
CA GLY A 169 10.48 -12.95 -10.51
C GLY A 169 9.10 -12.51 -10.08
N THR A 170 8.09 -13.01 -10.76
CA THR A 170 6.69 -12.77 -10.45
C THR A 170 6.06 -14.01 -9.81
N ILE A 171 5.10 -13.82 -8.91
CA ILE A 171 4.36 -14.94 -8.35
C ILE A 171 3.53 -15.58 -9.45
N GLY A 172 3.85 -16.82 -9.80
CA GLY A 172 3.12 -17.61 -10.79
C GLY A 172 1.94 -18.36 -10.18
N ASN A 173 2.10 -18.84 -8.95
CA ASN A 173 1.02 -19.45 -8.19
C ASN A 173 1.31 -19.43 -6.68
N ILE A 174 0.26 -19.62 -5.89
CA ILE A 174 0.31 -19.75 -4.43
C ILE A 174 -0.28 -21.12 -4.08
N PHE A 175 0.53 -22.01 -3.52
CA PHE A 175 0.12 -23.34 -3.13
C PHE A 175 -0.27 -23.39 -1.65
N SER A 176 -1.22 -24.23 -1.33
CA SER A 176 -1.53 -24.54 0.06
C SER A 176 -0.32 -25.18 0.73
N GLU A 177 -0.18 -25.01 2.04
CA GLU A 177 0.97 -25.55 2.78
C GLU A 177 1.04 -27.09 2.71
N SER A 178 -0.11 -27.74 2.57
CA SER A 178 -0.21 -29.21 2.39
C SER A 178 0.40 -29.69 1.08
N ASP A 179 0.35 -28.85 0.04
CA ASP A 179 0.79 -29.19 -1.31
C ASP A 179 2.25 -28.79 -1.57
N MET A 180 2.89 -28.18 -0.58
CA MET A 180 4.31 -27.83 -0.66
C MET A 180 5.20 -29.05 -0.41
N PRO A 181 6.36 -29.13 -1.07
CA PRO A 181 7.34 -30.16 -0.79
C PRO A 181 7.84 -30.08 0.65
N VAL A 182 8.26 -31.19 1.20
CA VAL A 182 8.73 -31.31 2.59
C VAL A 182 10.07 -32.00 2.61
N THR A 183 11.01 -31.48 3.41
CA THR A 183 12.29 -32.15 3.68
C THR A 183 12.12 -33.31 4.65
N GLY A 184 13.14 -34.18 4.75
CA GLY A 184 13.15 -35.27 5.73
C GLY A 184 12.97 -34.82 7.18
N ASP A 185 13.38 -33.57 7.47
CA ASP A 185 13.24 -32.96 8.82
C ASP A 185 11.90 -32.23 9.02
N GLY A 186 11.00 -32.28 8.06
CA GLY A 186 9.67 -31.69 8.13
C GLY A 186 9.60 -30.21 7.75
N LEU A 187 10.68 -29.60 7.24
CA LEU A 187 10.69 -28.22 6.76
C LEU A 187 9.95 -28.09 5.44
N ARG A 188 9.12 -27.04 5.34
CA ARG A 188 8.47 -26.63 4.09
C ARG A 188 9.04 -25.31 3.60
N PRO A 189 9.32 -25.16 2.30
CA PRO A 189 9.82 -23.91 1.78
C PRO A 189 8.72 -22.83 1.79
N ASP A 190 9.15 -21.59 1.94
CA ASP A 190 8.30 -20.40 1.76
C ASP A 190 8.13 -20.07 0.28
N ILE A 191 9.20 -20.30 -0.49
CA ILE A 191 9.29 -19.94 -1.91
C ILE A 191 9.97 -21.07 -2.67
N ILE A 192 9.47 -21.33 -3.88
CA ILE A 192 10.11 -22.25 -4.84
C ILE A 192 10.52 -21.48 -6.08
N ILE A 193 11.80 -21.52 -6.42
CA ILE A 193 12.34 -20.89 -7.63
C ILE A 193 12.82 -21.94 -8.63
N ASN A 194 12.76 -21.59 -9.92
CA ASN A 194 13.21 -22.48 -10.98
C ASN A 194 14.76 -22.53 -11.04
N PRO A 195 15.39 -23.72 -11.06
CA PRO A 195 16.83 -23.86 -11.19
C PRO A 195 17.40 -23.33 -12.51
N HIS A 196 16.61 -23.31 -13.57
CA HIS A 196 17.02 -22.80 -14.88
C HIS A 196 17.31 -21.28 -14.89
N ALA A 197 16.87 -20.56 -13.86
CA ALA A 197 17.23 -19.16 -13.71
C ALA A 197 18.67 -18.90 -13.29
N ILE A 198 19.40 -19.93 -12.86
CA ILE A 198 20.77 -19.78 -12.31
C ILE A 198 21.87 -19.82 -13.39
N PRO A 199 21.92 -20.80 -14.32
CA PRO A 199 23.06 -20.99 -15.21
C PRO A 199 23.33 -19.78 -16.12
N SER A 200 22.32 -19.30 -16.82
CA SER A 200 22.47 -18.19 -17.77
C SER A 200 22.81 -16.85 -17.11
N ARG A 201 22.44 -16.67 -15.85
CA ARG A 201 22.66 -15.43 -15.10
C ARG A 201 23.90 -15.44 -14.25
N MET A 202 24.57 -16.59 -14.17
CA MET A 202 25.80 -16.76 -13.41
C MET A 202 25.72 -16.29 -11.94
N THR A 203 24.52 -16.35 -11.33
CA THR A 203 24.30 -15.93 -9.94
C THR A 203 24.71 -17.02 -8.93
N ILE A 204 25.96 -17.49 -9.04
CA ILE A 204 26.51 -18.53 -8.17
C ILE A 204 26.54 -18.06 -6.70
N ALA A 205 26.75 -16.78 -6.49
CA ALA A 205 26.74 -16.19 -5.15
C ALA A 205 25.42 -16.42 -4.41
N GLN A 206 24.28 -16.50 -5.12
CA GLN A 206 23.00 -16.84 -4.51
C GLN A 206 22.98 -18.26 -3.93
N LEU A 207 23.61 -19.22 -4.60
CA LEU A 207 23.74 -20.59 -4.10
C LEU A 207 24.64 -20.65 -2.86
N LYS A 208 25.74 -19.90 -2.86
CA LYS A 208 26.61 -19.76 -1.69
C LYS A 208 25.88 -19.11 -0.51
N GLU A 209 25.11 -18.08 -0.77
CA GLU A 209 24.26 -17.41 0.24
C GLU A 209 23.25 -18.38 0.86
N THR A 210 22.59 -19.20 0.05
CA THR A 210 21.61 -20.18 0.50
C THR A 210 22.28 -21.24 1.39
N LEU A 211 23.46 -21.73 0.98
CA LEU A 211 24.23 -22.69 1.78
C LEU A 211 24.70 -22.09 3.11
N LEU A 212 25.27 -20.89 3.08
CA LEU A 212 25.70 -20.18 4.28
C LEU A 212 24.48 -19.92 5.21
N GLY A 213 23.35 -19.51 4.66
CA GLY A 213 22.13 -19.29 5.42
C GLY A 213 21.68 -20.51 6.21
N LYS A 214 21.76 -21.70 5.61
CA LYS A 214 21.44 -22.95 6.31
C LYS A 214 22.45 -23.26 7.42
N VAL A 215 23.72 -23.12 7.15
CA VAL A 215 24.80 -23.39 8.13
C VAL A 215 24.69 -22.45 9.35
N ILE A 216 24.50 -21.16 9.13
CA ILE A 216 24.40 -20.19 10.24
C ILE A 216 23.14 -20.40 11.09
N LEU A 217 22.06 -20.87 10.50
CA LEU A 217 20.86 -21.24 11.23
C LEU A 217 21.10 -22.44 12.15
N ASP A 218 21.74 -23.48 11.63
CA ASP A 218 22.07 -24.69 12.41
C ASP A 218 23.05 -24.38 13.56
N LEU A 219 23.96 -23.44 13.35
CA LEU A 219 24.94 -23.00 14.36
C LEU A 219 24.43 -21.89 15.28
N GLY A 220 23.32 -21.25 14.97
CA GLY A 220 22.79 -20.11 15.73
C GLY A 220 23.66 -18.84 15.63
N LEU A 221 24.31 -18.63 14.50
CA LEU A 221 25.25 -17.53 14.26
C LEU A 221 24.69 -16.51 13.26
N PHE A 222 25.34 -15.34 13.22
CA PHE A 222 25.17 -14.38 12.13
C PHE A 222 26.26 -14.57 11.09
N GLY A 223 25.88 -14.53 9.79
CA GLY A 223 26.83 -14.56 8.69
C GLY A 223 27.19 -13.15 8.22
N ASP A 224 28.45 -12.91 7.93
CA ASP A 224 28.90 -11.68 7.25
C ASP A 224 28.68 -11.82 5.75
N GLY A 225 27.80 -10.99 5.19
CA GLY A 225 27.50 -10.93 3.77
C GLY A 225 28.08 -9.68 3.08
N THR A 226 29.01 -8.97 3.71
CA THR A 226 29.62 -7.76 3.13
C THR A 226 30.51 -8.14 1.93
N SER A 227 30.47 -7.28 0.90
CA SER A 227 31.34 -7.46 -0.28
C SER A 227 32.80 -7.12 0.06
N PHE A 228 33.71 -7.91 -0.45
CA PHE A 228 35.17 -7.68 -0.30
C PHE A 228 35.67 -7.61 1.15
N GLY A 229 34.92 -8.19 2.09
CA GLY A 229 35.39 -8.35 3.47
C GLY A 229 36.51 -9.37 3.59
N ALA A 230 37.37 -9.21 4.61
CA ALA A 230 38.29 -10.25 5.00
C ALA A 230 37.52 -11.36 5.76
N PHE A 231 37.70 -12.60 5.34
CA PHE A 231 37.15 -13.79 6.01
C PHE A 231 38.13 -14.25 7.08
#